data_6025e9c7a950462835c8327e716a5441
#
_entry.id   6025e9c7a950462835c8327e716a5441
#
_cell.length_a   1.000
_cell.length_b   1.000
_cell.length_c   1.000
_cell.angle_alpha   90.00
_cell.angle_beta   90.00
_cell.angle_gamma   90.00
#
_symmetry.space_group_name_H-M   'P 1'
#
loop_
_entity.id
_entity.type
_entity.pdbx_description
1 polymer ?
#
loop_
_entity_poly.entity_id
_entity_poly.type
_entity_poly.pdbx_seq_one_letter_code
_entity_poly.pdbx_strand_id
1 'polypeptide(L)'
;MTKKIYISPSDQTENRYAWGNTNEHAQCQRIAEAEAAALRRSGVEVKLAAFGTTMAQRCAESDAWGADIHNCVHTNAANGKVMGTRMFCYSVPGKGYDACRAVFGQLAPLTPGTSENIQANPRLYEVRNPSAPSVYCECEFHDTIQGARWIVEHTTDIGEAIAKGLCEYLGAAYVPARQEAPKPAEPDQGDTLYRVQVGAFAVRANAEKMLDRLKKAGFTGFVVEGTR
;
A
#
# COMPACT_ATOMS: atom_id res chain seq x y z
N MET A 1 -3.32 21.85 -17.34
CA MET A 1 -2.45 22.11 -16.16
C MET A 1 -2.09 20.79 -15.53
N THR A 2 -0.87 20.64 -15.06
CA THR A 2 -0.41 19.46 -14.34
C THR A 2 -1.15 19.36 -13.01
N LYS A 3 -1.60 18.18 -12.63
CA LYS A 3 -2.29 17.93 -11.36
C LYS A 3 -1.31 17.92 -10.20
N LYS A 4 -1.74 18.41 -9.04
CA LYS A 4 -0.92 18.58 -7.84
C LYS A 4 -1.51 17.86 -6.64
N ILE A 5 -0.74 17.02 -5.99
CA ILE A 5 -1.15 16.32 -4.77
C ILE A 5 -0.19 16.65 -3.64
N TYR A 6 -0.74 17.17 -2.53
CA TYR A 6 -0.01 17.32 -1.28
C TYR A 6 -0.22 16.06 -0.44
N ILE A 7 0.86 15.39 -0.05
CA ILE A 7 0.82 14.16 0.77
C ILE A 7 1.27 14.50 2.19
N SER A 8 0.43 14.17 3.16
CA SER A 8 0.63 14.39 4.60
C SER A 8 0.67 13.05 5.34
N PRO A 9 1.84 12.40 5.49
CA PRO A 9 1.96 11.18 6.29
C PRO A 9 1.88 11.47 7.78
N SER A 10 1.39 10.51 8.55
CA SER A 10 1.31 10.58 10.01
C SER A 10 2.66 10.84 10.67
N ASP A 11 2.68 11.73 11.67
CA ASP A 11 3.84 12.01 12.53
C ASP A 11 3.79 11.26 13.87
N GLN A 12 2.85 10.35 14.05
CA GLN A 12 2.58 9.69 15.33
C GLN A 12 3.62 8.60 15.64
N THR A 13 4.71 8.98 16.29
CA THR A 13 5.81 8.06 16.67
C THR A 13 5.44 7.16 17.84
N GLU A 14 4.47 7.58 18.69
CA GLU A 14 4.03 6.85 19.88
C GLU A 14 3.05 5.72 19.56
N ASN A 15 2.40 5.76 18.39
CA ASN A 15 1.48 4.73 17.95
C ASN A 15 2.24 3.48 17.49
N ARG A 16 2.52 2.59 18.46
CA ARG A 16 3.28 1.36 18.22
C ARG A 16 2.43 0.32 17.53
N TYR A 17 3.04 -0.38 16.59
CA TYR A 17 2.42 -1.50 15.89
C TYR A 17 2.45 -2.77 16.76
N ALA A 18 1.39 -3.58 16.65
CA ALA A 18 1.30 -4.88 17.31
C ALA A 18 2.34 -5.90 16.77
N TRP A 19 2.99 -5.60 15.64
CA TRP A 19 4.02 -6.43 15.02
C TRP A 19 5.11 -5.57 14.36
N GLY A 20 6.34 -6.12 14.26
CA GLY A 20 7.42 -5.52 13.47
C GLY A 20 8.29 -4.48 14.21
N ASN A 21 8.09 -4.28 15.53
CA ASN A 21 8.84 -3.29 16.34
C ASN A 21 8.97 -1.91 15.67
N THR A 22 7.87 -1.42 15.12
CA THR A 22 7.76 -0.16 14.38
C THR A 22 6.64 0.72 14.92
N ASN A 23 6.35 1.83 14.29
CA ASN A 23 5.29 2.77 14.63
C ASN A 23 4.58 3.32 13.40
N GLU A 24 3.49 4.05 13.62
CA GLU A 24 2.66 4.61 12.57
C GLU A 24 3.46 5.56 11.67
N HIS A 25 4.21 6.52 12.24
CA HIS A 25 5.02 7.44 11.47
C HIS A 25 5.94 6.72 10.48
N ALA A 26 6.72 5.73 10.96
CA ALA A 26 7.70 5.04 10.13
C ALA A 26 7.07 4.30 8.93
N GLN A 27 5.88 3.73 9.10
CA GLN A 27 5.21 3.01 8.03
C GLN A 27 4.44 3.95 7.10
N CYS A 28 3.76 4.96 7.64
CA CYS A 28 3.09 5.98 6.83
C CYS A 28 4.05 6.78 5.97
N GLN A 29 5.27 7.03 6.44
CA GLN A 29 6.32 7.66 5.64
C GLN A 29 6.70 6.78 4.44
N ARG A 30 6.89 5.48 4.62
CA ARG A 30 7.19 4.53 3.52
C ARG A 30 6.05 4.44 2.51
N ILE A 31 4.82 4.39 2.99
CA ILE A 31 3.62 4.39 2.13
C ILE A 31 3.58 5.68 1.30
N ALA A 32 3.77 6.84 1.94
CA ALA A 32 3.74 8.13 1.27
C ALA A 32 4.87 8.31 0.25
N GLU A 33 6.06 7.76 0.51
CA GLU A 33 7.17 7.73 -0.44
C GLU A 33 6.85 6.88 -1.67
N ALA A 34 6.23 5.70 -1.48
CA ALA A 34 5.79 4.84 -2.57
C ALA A 34 4.66 5.51 -3.40
N GLU A 35 3.67 6.11 -2.72
CA GLU A 35 2.62 6.91 -3.34
C GLU A 35 3.20 8.05 -4.18
N ALA A 36 4.11 8.84 -3.59
CA ALA A 36 4.76 9.95 -4.27
C ALA A 36 5.54 9.50 -5.52
N ALA A 37 6.24 8.37 -5.45
CA ALA A 37 6.96 7.79 -6.58
C ALA A 37 6.00 7.39 -7.71
N ALA A 38 4.87 6.74 -7.37
CA ALA A 38 3.84 6.31 -8.31
C ALA A 38 3.14 7.50 -9.00
N LEU A 39 2.78 8.52 -8.22
CA LEU A 39 2.16 9.75 -8.74
C LEU A 39 3.09 10.51 -9.68
N ARG A 40 4.36 10.71 -9.29
CA ARG A 40 5.35 11.37 -10.15
C ARG A 40 5.58 10.62 -11.45
N ARG A 41 5.67 9.30 -11.39
CA ARG A 41 5.78 8.43 -12.57
C ARG A 41 4.55 8.56 -13.50
N SER A 42 3.39 8.86 -12.91
CA SER A 42 2.13 9.10 -13.61
C SER A 42 1.95 10.56 -14.09
N GLY A 43 2.99 11.40 -13.98
CA GLY A 43 2.95 12.79 -14.45
C GLY A 43 2.24 13.78 -13.52
N VAL A 44 2.00 13.39 -12.26
CA VAL A 44 1.41 14.24 -11.21
C VAL A 44 2.51 14.92 -10.42
N GLU A 45 2.37 16.21 -10.16
CA GLU A 45 3.26 16.94 -9.25
C GLU A 45 2.93 16.58 -7.80
N VAL A 46 3.96 16.30 -7.00
CA VAL A 46 3.80 15.88 -5.61
C VAL A 46 4.66 16.70 -4.68
N LYS A 47 4.03 17.21 -3.62
CA LYS A 47 4.70 17.77 -2.45
C LYS A 47 4.42 16.87 -1.26
N LEU A 48 5.47 16.41 -0.60
CA LEU A 48 5.42 15.56 0.59
C LEU A 48 5.74 16.41 1.82
N ALA A 49 4.87 16.36 2.84
CA ALA A 49 5.10 17.05 4.10
C ALA A 49 6.37 16.54 4.79
N ALA A 50 7.16 17.44 5.34
CA ALA A 50 8.32 17.09 6.14
C ALA A 50 7.89 16.61 7.54
N PHE A 51 8.64 15.66 8.10
CA PHE A 51 8.45 15.24 9.49
C PHE A 51 8.57 16.45 10.45
N GLY A 52 7.70 16.49 11.45
CA GLY A 52 7.66 17.55 12.45
C GLY A 52 6.94 18.85 12.01
N THR A 53 6.41 18.92 10.79
CA THR A 53 5.49 20.00 10.41
C THR A 53 4.13 19.81 11.06
N THR A 54 3.60 20.87 11.67
CA THR A 54 2.27 20.82 12.29
C THR A 54 1.17 20.67 11.24
N MET A 55 0.02 20.11 11.61
CA MET A 55 -1.15 20.03 10.73
C MET A 55 -1.54 21.39 10.13
N ALA A 56 -1.43 22.47 10.90
CA ALA A 56 -1.72 23.82 10.41
C ALA A 56 -0.72 24.28 9.32
N GLN A 57 0.56 23.99 9.50
CA GLN A 57 1.58 24.27 8.48
C GLN A 57 1.36 23.44 7.22
N ARG A 58 1.02 22.16 7.35
CA ARG A 58 0.71 21.25 6.22
C ARG A 58 -0.47 21.76 5.39
N CYS A 59 -1.55 22.17 6.06
CA CYS A 59 -2.69 22.78 5.37
C CYS A 59 -2.29 24.06 4.64
N ALA A 60 -1.57 24.97 5.32
CA ALA A 60 -1.11 26.22 4.72
C ALA A 60 -0.14 26.00 3.53
N GLU A 61 0.75 25.01 3.62
CA GLU A 61 1.64 24.63 2.52
C GLU A 61 0.89 24.04 1.33
N SER A 62 -0.11 23.19 1.59
CA SER A 62 -1.00 22.64 0.58
C SER A 62 -1.74 23.73 -0.19
N ASP A 63 -2.33 24.68 0.55
CA ASP A 63 -3.09 25.78 -0.01
C ASP A 63 -2.19 26.75 -0.79
N ALA A 64 -1.06 27.17 -0.23
CA ALA A 64 -0.11 28.06 -0.88
C ALA A 64 0.48 27.46 -2.16
N TRP A 65 0.63 26.13 -2.21
CA TRP A 65 1.11 25.43 -3.39
C TRP A 65 0.02 25.19 -4.43
N GLY A 66 -1.25 25.33 -4.05
CA GLY A 66 -2.40 25.12 -4.93
C GLY A 66 -2.61 23.66 -5.27
N ALA A 67 -2.63 22.80 -4.26
CA ALA A 67 -2.93 21.38 -4.41
C ALA A 67 -4.33 21.14 -4.99
N ASP A 68 -4.48 20.17 -5.88
CA ASP A 68 -5.80 19.66 -6.34
C ASP A 68 -6.39 18.70 -5.31
N ILE A 69 -5.55 18.00 -4.54
CA ILE A 69 -5.91 17.08 -3.45
C ILE A 69 -4.91 17.25 -2.29
N HIS A 70 -5.45 17.20 -1.06
CA HIS A 70 -4.69 17.03 0.17
C HIS A 70 -4.91 15.61 0.68
N ASN A 71 -3.90 14.73 0.54
CA ASN A 71 -3.98 13.33 0.95
C ASN A 71 -3.24 13.09 2.26
N CYS A 72 -3.96 12.61 3.28
CA CYS A 72 -3.39 12.20 4.56
C CYS A 72 -3.21 10.68 4.58
N VAL A 73 -2.03 10.20 4.96
CA VAL A 73 -1.70 8.79 5.06
C VAL A 73 -1.52 8.40 6.52
N HIS A 74 -2.44 7.59 7.01
CA HIS A 74 -2.50 7.09 8.38
C HIS A 74 -2.75 5.58 8.43
N THR A 75 -2.59 5.02 9.61
CA THR A 75 -3.02 3.66 9.95
C THR A 75 -3.77 3.69 11.27
N ASN A 76 -4.83 2.91 11.36
CA ASN A 76 -5.82 2.98 12.43
C ASN A 76 -5.47 2.10 13.64
N ALA A 77 -6.13 2.39 14.76
CA ALA A 77 -6.17 1.53 15.95
C ALA A 77 -7.58 1.55 16.56
N ALA A 78 -7.98 0.44 17.18
CA ALA A 78 -9.28 0.35 17.86
C ALA A 78 -9.19 -0.49 19.13
N ASN A 79 -9.44 -1.80 19.03
CA ASN A 79 -9.53 -2.71 20.17
C ASN A 79 -8.73 -4.02 19.97
N GLY A 80 -7.75 -4.00 19.06
CA GLY A 80 -6.93 -5.17 18.72
C GLY A 80 -7.67 -6.27 17.95
N LYS A 81 -8.85 -5.98 17.38
CA LYS A 81 -9.68 -6.97 16.67
C LYS A 81 -10.24 -6.48 15.35
N VAL A 82 -10.34 -5.16 15.16
CA VAL A 82 -10.87 -4.56 13.94
C VAL A 82 -9.78 -4.53 12.88
N MET A 83 -10.13 -4.85 11.64
CA MET A 83 -9.25 -4.76 10.47
C MET A 83 -10.05 -4.28 9.26
N GLY A 84 -9.39 -3.59 8.33
CA GLY A 84 -9.95 -3.08 7.08
C GLY A 84 -9.67 -1.60 6.88
N THR A 85 -9.75 -1.15 5.63
CA THR A 85 -9.52 0.24 5.24
C THR A 85 -10.66 1.13 5.70
N ARG A 86 -10.34 2.28 6.29
CA ARG A 86 -11.30 3.36 6.55
C ARG A 86 -10.83 4.65 5.92
N MET A 87 -11.77 5.42 5.41
CA MET A 87 -11.44 6.73 4.85
C MET A 87 -12.36 7.80 5.39
N PHE A 88 -11.79 9.00 5.54
CA PHE A 88 -12.55 10.16 5.99
C PHE A 88 -12.46 11.30 4.97
N CYS A 89 -13.58 11.98 4.78
CA CYS A 89 -13.73 13.15 3.95
C CYS A 89 -14.52 14.24 4.70
N TYR A 90 -14.60 15.43 4.13
CA TYR A 90 -15.33 16.54 4.77
C TYR A 90 -16.85 16.30 4.79
N SER A 91 -17.42 15.87 3.67
CA SER A 91 -18.87 15.67 3.52
C SER A 91 -19.18 14.50 2.57
N VAL A 92 -20.36 13.93 2.74
CA VAL A 92 -20.93 12.90 1.85
C VAL A 92 -22.32 13.39 1.43
N PRO A 93 -22.57 13.67 0.13
CA PRO A 93 -21.61 13.64 -0.98
C PRO A 93 -20.63 14.82 -0.97
N GLY A 94 -19.61 14.77 -1.84
CA GLY A 94 -18.66 15.87 -2.04
C GLY A 94 -17.39 15.43 -2.76
N LYS A 95 -16.60 16.40 -3.23
CA LYS A 95 -15.35 16.12 -3.99
C LYS A 95 -14.38 15.23 -3.22
N GLY A 96 -14.21 15.46 -1.90
CA GLY A 96 -13.38 14.61 -1.05
C GLY A 96 -13.92 13.19 -0.94
N TYR A 97 -15.26 13.02 -0.88
CA TYR A 97 -15.89 11.71 -0.91
C TYR A 97 -15.66 10.97 -2.22
N ASP A 98 -15.77 11.66 -3.36
CA ASP A 98 -15.53 11.04 -4.66
C ASP A 98 -14.07 10.61 -4.81
N ALA A 99 -13.12 11.43 -4.32
CA ALA A 99 -11.71 11.07 -4.28
C ALA A 99 -11.44 9.88 -3.33
N CYS A 100 -12.04 9.88 -2.13
CA CYS A 100 -11.97 8.74 -1.22
C CYS A 100 -12.51 7.46 -1.86
N ARG A 101 -13.62 7.52 -2.59
CA ARG A 101 -14.20 6.36 -3.29
C ARG A 101 -13.24 5.77 -4.31
N ALA A 102 -12.57 6.59 -5.09
CA ALA A 102 -11.60 6.13 -6.08
C ALA A 102 -10.42 5.43 -5.41
N VAL A 103 -9.86 6.02 -4.35
CA VAL A 103 -8.77 5.40 -3.56
C VAL A 103 -9.24 4.13 -2.87
N PHE A 104 -10.40 4.16 -2.22
CA PHE A 104 -10.98 3.02 -1.52
C PHE A 104 -11.20 1.81 -2.43
N GLY A 105 -11.67 2.04 -3.65
CA GLY A 105 -11.87 0.98 -4.65
C GLY A 105 -10.57 0.27 -5.06
N GLN A 106 -9.41 0.92 -4.91
CA GLN A 106 -8.11 0.32 -5.20
C GLN A 106 -7.46 -0.30 -3.95
N LEU A 107 -7.64 0.30 -2.76
CA LEU A 107 -6.94 -0.10 -1.55
C LEU A 107 -7.69 -1.17 -0.74
N ALA A 108 -8.99 -0.99 -0.49
CA ALA A 108 -9.77 -1.89 0.36
C ALA A 108 -9.73 -3.38 -0.08
N PRO A 109 -9.78 -3.72 -1.38
CA PRO A 109 -9.68 -5.11 -1.81
C PRO A 109 -8.34 -5.79 -1.51
N LEU A 110 -7.29 -5.02 -1.16
CA LEU A 110 -5.96 -5.55 -0.84
C LEU A 110 -5.81 -5.89 0.65
N THR A 111 -6.56 -5.21 1.53
CA THR A 111 -6.42 -5.38 2.97
C THR A 111 -6.97 -6.72 3.47
N PRO A 112 -6.42 -7.29 4.53
CA PRO A 112 -6.91 -8.56 5.08
C PRO A 112 -8.22 -8.42 5.86
N GLY A 113 -8.69 -7.19 6.10
CA GLY A 113 -9.87 -6.90 6.88
C GLY A 113 -11.14 -6.76 6.06
N THR A 114 -12.27 -6.59 6.74
CA THR A 114 -13.60 -6.41 6.14
C THR A 114 -14.41 -5.31 6.81
N SER A 115 -13.88 -4.65 7.85
CA SER A 115 -14.55 -3.55 8.54
C SER A 115 -14.29 -2.22 7.82
N GLU A 116 -14.69 -2.14 6.57
CA GLU A 116 -14.31 -1.11 5.62
C GLU A 116 -15.45 -0.10 5.42
N ASN A 117 -15.08 1.19 5.36
CA ASN A 117 -16.06 2.23 5.08
C ASN A 117 -15.43 3.57 4.68
N ILE A 118 -16.26 4.46 4.14
CA ILE A 118 -15.95 5.87 3.91
C ILE A 118 -16.96 6.71 4.68
N GLN A 119 -16.47 7.65 5.50
CA GLN A 119 -17.32 8.47 6.36
C GLN A 119 -16.96 9.95 6.26
N ALA A 120 -17.96 10.83 6.46
CA ALA A 120 -17.69 12.23 6.71
C ALA A 120 -17.17 12.40 8.16
N ASN A 121 -16.00 13.04 8.30
CA ASN A 121 -15.46 13.39 9.60
C ASN A 121 -14.79 14.78 9.59
N PRO A 122 -15.57 15.86 9.54
CA PRO A 122 -15.02 17.23 9.54
C PRO A 122 -14.39 17.65 10.87
N ARG A 123 -14.32 16.76 11.88
CA ARG A 123 -13.60 17.01 13.13
C ARG A 123 -12.09 16.83 12.98
N LEU A 124 -11.63 16.02 12.01
CA LEU A 124 -10.22 15.87 11.69
C LEU A 124 -9.69 17.18 11.11
N TYR A 125 -8.54 17.64 11.64
CA TYR A 125 -7.99 18.95 11.28
C TYR A 125 -7.66 19.02 9.79
N GLU A 126 -6.92 18.08 9.26
CA GLU A 126 -6.50 18.02 7.85
C GLU A 126 -7.60 17.54 6.89
N VAL A 127 -8.78 17.18 7.40
CA VAL A 127 -9.98 17.00 6.59
C VAL A 127 -10.73 18.31 6.39
N ARG A 128 -10.75 19.18 7.42
CA ARG A 128 -11.55 20.41 7.43
C ARG A 128 -10.83 21.63 6.87
N ASN A 129 -9.53 21.76 7.10
CA ASN A 129 -8.84 23.03 6.92
C ASN A 129 -8.20 23.24 5.53
N PRO A 130 -7.73 22.22 4.79
CA PRO A 130 -7.23 22.44 3.44
C PRO A 130 -8.32 22.98 2.51
N SER A 131 -7.95 23.91 1.62
CA SER A 131 -8.82 24.40 0.54
C SER A 131 -9.07 23.33 -0.52
N ALA A 132 -8.10 22.47 -0.75
CA ALA A 132 -8.23 21.29 -1.60
C ALA A 132 -9.16 20.23 -0.97
N PRO A 133 -9.91 19.45 -1.75
CA PRO A 133 -10.59 18.27 -1.24
C PRO A 133 -9.61 17.35 -0.52
N SER A 134 -9.96 16.94 0.71
CA SER A 134 -9.13 16.05 1.52
C SER A 134 -9.53 14.59 1.35
N VAL A 135 -8.53 13.74 1.21
CA VAL A 135 -8.61 12.29 1.32
C VAL A 135 -7.82 11.88 2.56
N TYR A 136 -8.48 11.32 3.55
CA TYR A 136 -7.82 10.88 4.79
C TYR A 136 -7.88 9.36 4.86
N CYS A 137 -6.74 8.71 4.60
CA CYS A 137 -6.62 7.27 4.51
C CYS A 137 -6.19 6.68 5.86
N GLU A 138 -7.04 5.86 6.46
CA GLU A 138 -6.67 4.89 7.48
C GLU A 138 -6.49 3.54 6.77
N CYS A 139 -5.26 3.27 6.33
CA CYS A 139 -4.98 2.20 5.37
C CYS A 139 -5.37 0.81 5.88
N GLU A 140 -5.06 0.50 7.12
CA GLU A 140 -5.41 -0.72 7.85
C GLU A 140 -5.18 -0.49 9.34
N PHE A 141 -5.59 -1.41 10.21
CA PHE A 141 -5.42 -1.31 11.67
C PHE A 141 -4.08 -1.90 12.11
N HIS A 142 -3.25 -1.07 12.73
CA HIS A 142 -1.92 -1.44 13.21
C HIS A 142 -1.91 -2.06 14.62
N ASP A 143 -3.04 -2.06 15.33
CA ASP A 143 -3.18 -2.62 16.67
C ASP A 143 -3.55 -4.12 16.68
N THR A 144 -3.71 -4.74 15.51
CA THR A 144 -3.78 -6.20 15.35
C THR A 144 -2.46 -6.74 14.80
N ILE A 145 -2.05 -7.95 15.20
CA ILE A 145 -0.82 -8.58 14.67
C ILE A 145 -0.92 -8.77 13.16
N GLN A 146 -2.07 -9.21 12.66
CA GLN A 146 -2.29 -9.48 11.24
C GLN A 146 -2.27 -8.19 10.42
N GLY A 147 -2.98 -7.14 10.85
CA GLY A 147 -3.01 -5.85 10.17
C GLY A 147 -1.65 -5.16 10.18
N ALA A 148 -0.98 -5.12 11.36
CA ALA A 148 0.35 -4.55 11.50
C ALA A 148 1.37 -5.23 10.58
N ARG A 149 1.36 -6.57 10.54
CA ARG A 149 2.23 -7.34 9.68
C ARG A 149 1.96 -7.05 8.21
N TRP A 150 0.69 -7.05 7.81
CA TRP A 150 0.30 -6.76 6.44
C TRP A 150 0.76 -5.37 6.00
N ILE A 151 0.56 -4.33 6.84
CA ILE A 151 1.02 -2.97 6.53
C ILE A 151 2.54 -2.96 6.27
N VAL A 152 3.32 -3.56 7.20
CA VAL A 152 4.80 -3.56 7.11
C VAL A 152 5.30 -4.28 5.86
N GLU A 153 4.65 -5.37 5.46
CA GLU A 153 5.01 -6.18 4.30
C GLU A 153 4.53 -5.58 2.96
N HIS A 154 3.54 -4.63 2.98
CA HIS A 154 2.87 -4.12 1.77
C HIS A 154 2.89 -2.58 1.64
N THR A 155 3.84 -1.88 2.27
CA THR A 155 3.89 -0.40 2.19
C THR A 155 3.93 0.12 0.75
N THR A 156 4.63 -0.58 -0.14
CA THR A 156 4.68 -0.22 -1.57
C THR A 156 3.34 -0.46 -2.26
N ASP A 157 2.70 -1.60 -2.03
CA ASP A 157 1.41 -1.93 -2.64
C ASP A 157 0.31 -0.96 -2.18
N ILE A 158 0.33 -0.56 -0.91
CA ILE A 158 -0.58 0.46 -0.35
C ILE A 158 -0.37 1.79 -1.06
N GLY A 159 0.87 2.27 -1.17
CA GLY A 159 1.19 3.53 -1.84
C GLY A 159 0.80 3.53 -3.32
N GLU A 160 1.05 2.44 -4.03
CA GLU A 160 0.64 2.25 -5.43
C GLU A 160 -0.90 2.26 -5.58
N ALA A 161 -1.63 1.62 -4.67
CA ALA A 161 -3.09 1.60 -4.68
C ALA A 161 -3.69 3.00 -4.44
N ILE A 162 -3.16 3.74 -3.46
CA ILE A 162 -3.56 5.13 -3.20
C ILE A 162 -3.31 5.98 -4.44
N ALA A 163 -2.10 5.93 -5.00
CA ALA A 163 -1.73 6.69 -6.20
C ALA A 163 -2.63 6.36 -7.40
N LYS A 164 -2.95 5.08 -7.60
CA LYS A 164 -3.84 4.65 -8.68
C LYS A 164 -5.25 5.24 -8.53
N GLY A 165 -5.82 5.20 -7.33
CA GLY A 165 -7.12 5.79 -7.05
C GLY A 165 -7.12 7.32 -7.21
N LEU A 166 -6.06 8.00 -6.77
CA LEU A 166 -5.92 9.45 -6.96
C LEU A 166 -5.77 9.83 -8.44
N CYS A 167 -5.01 9.06 -9.22
CA CYS A 167 -4.92 9.24 -10.66
C CYS A 167 -6.30 9.06 -11.33
N GLU A 168 -7.07 8.04 -10.94
CA GLU A 168 -8.44 7.80 -11.44
C GLU A 168 -9.34 9.01 -11.17
N TYR A 169 -9.37 9.51 -9.94
CA TYR A 169 -10.15 10.69 -9.57
C TYR A 169 -9.76 11.94 -10.36
N LEU A 170 -8.46 12.17 -10.58
CA LEU A 170 -7.94 13.35 -11.28
C LEU A 170 -8.01 13.23 -12.81
N GLY A 171 -8.39 12.07 -13.34
CA GLY A 171 -8.36 11.79 -14.77
C GLY A 171 -6.93 11.71 -15.35
N ALA A 172 -5.94 11.40 -14.52
CA ALA A 172 -4.56 11.16 -14.93
C ALA A 172 -4.33 9.68 -15.27
N ALA A 173 -3.50 9.40 -16.27
CA ALA A 173 -3.14 8.03 -16.62
C ALA A 173 -2.18 7.47 -15.56
N TYR A 174 -2.62 6.47 -14.81
CA TYR A 174 -1.75 5.78 -13.88
C TYR A 174 -0.70 4.95 -14.60
N VAL A 175 0.57 5.14 -14.24
CA VAL A 175 1.70 4.36 -14.76
C VAL A 175 2.19 3.44 -13.63
N PRO A 176 2.02 2.11 -13.73
CA PRO A 176 2.47 1.17 -12.71
C PRO A 176 4.00 1.18 -12.59
N ALA A 177 4.51 0.76 -11.43
CA ALA A 177 5.93 0.47 -11.31
C ALA A 177 6.31 -0.57 -12.37
N ARG A 178 7.40 -0.30 -13.11
CA ARG A 178 7.95 -1.32 -13.99
C ARG A 178 8.31 -2.50 -13.09
N GLN A 179 7.62 -3.62 -13.24
CA GLN A 179 8.13 -4.86 -12.66
C GLN A 179 9.50 -5.06 -13.32
N GLU A 180 10.56 -4.77 -12.58
CA GLU A 180 11.86 -5.28 -12.99
C GLU A 180 11.66 -6.79 -13.06
N ALA A 181 11.86 -7.36 -14.24
CA ALA A 181 12.05 -8.81 -14.33
C ALA A 181 13.06 -9.16 -13.23
N PRO A 182 12.80 -10.19 -12.41
CA PRO A 182 13.72 -10.53 -11.33
C PRO A 182 15.12 -10.53 -11.91
N LYS A 183 15.97 -9.63 -11.37
CA LYS A 183 17.37 -9.52 -11.83
C LYS A 183 17.90 -10.95 -11.81
N PRO A 184 18.40 -11.49 -12.92
CA PRO A 184 18.97 -12.82 -12.90
C PRO A 184 19.93 -12.83 -11.70
N ALA A 185 19.70 -13.72 -10.74
CA ALA A 185 20.58 -13.86 -9.61
C ALA A 185 21.98 -14.04 -10.21
N GLU A 186 22.91 -13.19 -9.79
CA GLU A 186 24.31 -13.39 -10.17
C GLU A 186 24.64 -14.83 -9.73
N PRO A 187 25.25 -15.65 -10.59
CA PRO A 187 25.56 -16.99 -10.22
C PRO A 187 26.45 -16.93 -8.96
N ASP A 188 25.94 -17.51 -7.89
CA ASP A 188 26.70 -17.66 -6.64
C ASP A 188 28.01 -18.37 -6.99
N GLN A 189 29.16 -17.75 -6.74
CA GLN A 189 30.48 -18.28 -7.11
C GLN A 189 30.93 -19.43 -6.18
N GLY A 190 29.99 -20.21 -5.66
CA GLY A 190 30.22 -21.40 -4.85
C GLY A 190 29.53 -22.64 -5.44
N ASP A 191 29.98 -23.84 -5.04
CA ASP A 191 29.38 -25.13 -5.40
C ASP A 191 27.96 -25.35 -4.79
N THR A 192 27.24 -24.27 -4.46
CA THR A 192 25.92 -24.33 -3.81
C THR A 192 24.83 -24.48 -4.88
N LEU A 193 24.14 -25.60 -4.86
CA LEU A 193 22.96 -25.86 -5.69
C LEU A 193 21.67 -25.64 -4.90
N TYR A 194 20.81 -24.76 -5.38
CA TYR A 194 19.48 -24.56 -4.84
C TYR A 194 18.48 -25.50 -5.56
N ARG A 195 17.72 -26.29 -4.79
CA ARG A 195 16.72 -27.23 -5.32
C ARG A 195 15.32 -26.73 -4.98
N VAL A 196 14.46 -26.72 -5.98
CA VAL A 196 13.02 -26.46 -5.79
C VAL A 196 12.29 -27.80 -5.78
N GLN A 197 11.66 -28.13 -4.65
CA GLN A 197 10.85 -29.33 -4.51
C GLN A 197 9.38 -29.01 -4.76
N VAL A 198 8.76 -29.61 -5.76
CA VAL A 198 7.38 -29.35 -6.17
C VAL A 198 6.36 -30.40 -5.66
N GLY A 199 6.82 -31.37 -4.86
CA GLY A 199 5.97 -32.37 -4.21
C GLY A 199 6.78 -33.51 -3.60
N ALA A 200 6.16 -34.24 -2.68
CA ALA A 200 6.66 -35.51 -2.14
C ALA A 200 5.53 -36.54 -2.21
N PHE A 201 5.81 -37.69 -2.82
CA PHE A 201 4.81 -38.72 -3.10
C PHE A 201 5.27 -40.07 -2.55
N ALA A 202 4.39 -40.76 -1.83
CA ALA A 202 4.66 -42.11 -1.33
C ALA A 202 4.61 -43.21 -2.44
N VAL A 203 4.02 -42.88 -3.59
CA VAL A 203 3.90 -43.76 -4.75
C VAL A 203 4.64 -43.16 -5.93
N ARG A 204 5.63 -43.85 -6.46
CA ARG A 204 6.50 -43.41 -7.57
C ARG A 204 5.70 -42.96 -8.80
N ALA A 205 4.66 -43.69 -9.19
CA ALA A 205 3.82 -43.36 -10.34
C ALA A 205 3.14 -41.97 -10.20
N ASN A 206 2.84 -41.54 -8.98
CA ASN A 206 2.29 -40.19 -8.75
C ASN A 206 3.34 -39.09 -8.91
N ALA A 207 4.59 -39.34 -8.55
CA ALA A 207 5.70 -38.42 -8.80
C ALA A 207 5.96 -38.29 -10.32
N GLU A 208 5.94 -39.41 -11.06
CA GLU A 208 6.11 -39.42 -12.52
C GLU A 208 4.97 -38.65 -13.24
N LYS A 209 3.72 -38.84 -12.82
CA LYS A 209 2.58 -38.05 -13.33
C LYS A 209 2.75 -36.56 -13.07
N MET A 210 3.29 -36.17 -11.93
CA MET A 210 3.57 -34.73 -11.66
C MET A 210 4.69 -34.23 -12.55
N LEU A 211 5.76 -35.00 -12.74
CA LEU A 211 6.85 -34.65 -13.64
C LEU A 211 6.36 -34.45 -15.09
N ASP A 212 5.46 -35.28 -15.59
CA ASP A 212 4.86 -35.13 -16.92
C ASP A 212 4.03 -33.86 -17.05
N ARG A 213 3.29 -33.49 -16.00
CA ARG A 213 2.57 -32.20 -15.96
C ARG A 213 3.52 -31.01 -16.01
N LEU A 214 4.63 -31.06 -15.30
CA LEU A 214 5.67 -30.02 -15.31
C LEU A 214 6.31 -29.91 -16.70
N LYS A 215 6.65 -31.03 -17.32
CA LYS A 215 7.20 -31.05 -18.69
C LYS A 215 6.24 -30.44 -19.71
N LYS A 216 4.93 -30.75 -19.61
CA LYS A 216 3.90 -30.14 -20.47
C LYS A 216 3.74 -28.63 -20.23
N ALA A 217 4.09 -28.14 -19.06
CA ALA A 217 4.11 -26.73 -18.72
C ALA A 217 5.45 -26.04 -19.04
N GLY A 218 6.40 -26.72 -19.70
CA GLY A 218 7.68 -26.17 -20.13
C GLY A 218 8.83 -26.24 -19.12
N PHE A 219 8.64 -26.95 -18.00
CA PHE A 219 9.69 -27.11 -16.99
C PHE A 219 10.47 -28.41 -17.19
N THR A 220 11.79 -28.37 -16.96
CA THR A 220 12.63 -29.58 -16.89
C THR A 220 12.75 -30.03 -15.43
N GLY A 221 12.79 -31.35 -15.21
CA GLY A 221 12.93 -31.89 -13.87
C GLY A 221 13.16 -33.40 -13.87
N PHE A 222 13.39 -33.97 -12.69
CA PHE A 222 13.57 -35.38 -12.48
C PHE A 222 13.01 -35.79 -11.10
N VAL A 223 12.70 -37.09 -10.94
CA VAL A 223 12.26 -37.66 -9.66
C VAL A 223 13.50 -38.13 -8.88
N VAL A 224 13.59 -37.72 -7.61
CA VAL A 224 14.63 -38.19 -6.67
C VAL A 224 13.95 -39.07 -5.63
N GLU A 225 14.53 -40.25 -5.37
CA GLU A 225 14.15 -41.08 -4.24
C GLU A 225 14.84 -40.59 -2.96
N GLY A 226 14.07 -40.45 -1.89
CA GLY A 226 14.57 -40.06 -0.57
C GLY A 226 13.85 -40.83 0.53
N THR A 227 14.53 -41.02 1.65
CA THR A 227 13.92 -41.57 2.89
C THR A 227 13.16 -40.45 3.62
N ARG A 228 12.09 -40.83 4.33
CA ARG A 228 11.35 -39.90 5.23
C ARG A 228 12.19 -39.50 6.42
#